data_c2d5008ffcd18ba279578b1cd2a4f39b
#
_entry.id   c2d5008ffcd18ba279578b1cd2a4f39b
#
_cell.length_a   1.000
_cell.length_b   1.000
_cell.length_c   1.000
_cell.angle_alpha   90.00
_cell.angle_beta   90.00
_cell.angle_gamma   90.00
#
_symmetry.space_group_name_H-M   'P 1'
#
loop_
_entity.id
_entity.type
_entity.pdbx_description
1 polymer ?
#
loop_
_entity_poly.entity_id
_entity_poly.type
_entity_poly.pdbx_seq_one_letter_code
_entity_poly.pdbx_strand_id
1 'polypeptide(L)'
;MSTKVETVRPKQPVRLALNKMVRRNIGSIIVVDGGAPVGIVTERDISRKVAKGLKNLNAQVMRIMARNLIVASPDTTIQAAFGLMLEHGIRRIPVVDNGKLVGVVTERDLLHWVLQVSYEPNIPPEIIKILARPLSSKS
;
A
#
# COMPACT_ATOMS: atom_id res chain seq x y z
N MET A 1 -8.26 -3.30 -6.83
CA MET A 1 -7.71 -2.42 -5.80
C MET A 1 -8.81 -1.90 -4.91
N SER A 2 -8.49 -1.59 -3.68
CA SER A 2 -9.45 -1.00 -2.76
C SER A 2 -9.42 0.52 -2.89
N THR A 3 -10.60 1.14 -2.99
CA THR A 3 -10.76 2.59 -3.02
C THR A 3 -11.09 3.19 -1.65
N LYS A 4 -11.48 2.32 -0.69
CA LYS A 4 -11.67 2.71 0.71
C LYS A 4 -10.37 2.46 1.46
N VAL A 5 -9.54 3.47 1.59
CA VAL A 5 -8.20 3.34 2.17
C VAL A 5 -8.17 4.05 3.51
N GLU A 6 -7.74 3.31 4.54
CA GLU A 6 -7.46 3.92 5.84
C GLU A 6 -6.19 4.75 5.75
N THR A 7 -6.27 5.99 6.16
CA THR A 7 -5.14 6.93 6.14
C THR A 7 -5.06 7.70 7.44
N VAL A 8 -3.93 8.35 7.65
CA VAL A 8 -3.75 9.34 8.72
C VAL A 8 -3.09 10.58 8.13
N ARG A 9 -3.20 11.69 8.84
CA ARG A 9 -2.55 12.94 8.47
C ARG A 9 -1.22 13.11 9.21
N PRO A 10 -0.28 13.90 8.69
CA PRO A 10 1.07 14.00 9.26
C PRO A 10 1.12 14.42 10.73
N LYS A 11 0.22 15.30 11.13
CA LYS A 11 0.21 15.83 12.52
C LYS A 11 -0.63 15.01 13.49
N GLN A 12 -1.28 13.95 13.02
CA GLN A 12 -2.04 13.07 13.89
C GLN A 12 -1.10 12.16 14.68
N PRO A 13 -1.54 11.69 15.88
CA PRO A 13 -0.66 10.90 16.73
C PRO A 13 -0.46 9.47 16.23
N VAL A 14 0.70 8.92 16.52
CA VAL A 14 1.03 7.52 16.23
C VAL A 14 -0.02 6.56 16.78
N ARG A 15 -0.58 6.88 17.95
CA ARG A 15 -1.66 6.08 18.55
C ARG A 15 -2.83 5.88 17.61
N LEU A 16 -3.24 6.93 16.89
CA LEU A 16 -4.35 6.84 15.93
C LEU A 16 -4.00 5.90 14.79
N ALA A 17 -2.78 6.01 14.24
CA ALA A 17 -2.31 5.12 13.18
C ALA A 17 -2.32 3.66 13.65
N LEU A 18 -1.79 3.41 14.85
CA LEU A 18 -1.74 2.07 15.42
C LEU A 18 -3.14 1.49 15.63
N ASN A 19 -4.06 2.28 16.18
CA ASN A 19 -5.45 1.86 16.40
C ASN A 19 -6.12 1.48 15.08
N LYS A 20 -5.92 2.24 14.03
CA LYS A 20 -6.47 1.94 12.70
C LYS A 20 -5.87 0.64 12.15
N MET A 21 -4.56 0.46 12.30
CA MET A 21 -3.90 -0.77 11.84
C MET A 21 -4.44 -2.01 12.58
N VAL A 22 -4.59 -1.92 13.87
CA VAL A 22 -5.12 -3.04 14.68
C VAL A 22 -6.57 -3.34 14.29
N ARG A 23 -7.39 -2.31 14.20
CA ARG A 23 -8.82 -2.46 13.89
C ARG A 23 -9.05 -3.09 12.52
N ARG A 24 -8.24 -2.72 11.55
CA ARG A 24 -8.37 -3.21 10.17
C ARG A 24 -7.49 -4.41 9.87
N ASN A 25 -6.69 -4.85 10.85
CA ASN A 25 -5.74 -5.95 10.69
C ASN A 25 -4.81 -5.72 9.49
N ILE A 26 -4.24 -4.53 9.44
CA ILE A 26 -3.27 -4.13 8.41
C ILE A 26 -1.95 -3.74 9.08
N GLY A 27 -0.85 -4.06 8.41
CA GLY A 27 0.50 -3.81 8.96
C GLY A 27 1.12 -2.49 8.57
N SER A 28 0.40 -1.67 7.81
CA SER A 28 0.89 -0.36 7.37
C SER A 28 -0.28 0.60 7.14
N ILE A 29 0.01 1.90 7.22
CA ILE A 29 -0.98 2.94 6.95
C ILE A 29 -0.32 4.08 6.19
N ILE A 30 -1.05 4.64 5.22
CA ILE A 30 -0.55 5.73 4.39
C ILE A 30 -0.84 7.05 5.07
N VAL A 31 0.17 7.93 5.07
CA VAL A 31 0.04 9.29 5.58
C VAL A 31 -0.28 10.21 4.41
N VAL A 32 -1.38 10.94 4.51
CA VAL A 32 -1.91 11.77 3.43
C VAL A 32 -2.02 13.21 3.91
N ASP A 33 -1.59 14.14 3.07
CA ASP A 33 -1.72 15.57 3.31
C ASP A 33 -2.35 16.23 2.09
N GLY A 34 -3.53 16.84 2.28
CA GLY A 34 -4.26 17.45 1.18
C GLY A 34 -4.64 16.48 0.06
N GLY A 35 -4.88 15.22 0.39
CA GLY A 35 -5.19 14.18 -0.58
C GLY A 35 -3.97 13.51 -1.21
N ALA A 36 -2.78 14.04 -1.03
CA ALA A 36 -1.54 13.49 -1.57
C ALA A 36 -0.84 12.60 -0.55
N PRO A 37 -0.38 11.40 -0.93
CA PRO A 37 0.38 10.56 -0.03
C PRO A 37 1.76 11.17 0.21
N VAL A 38 2.15 11.31 1.48
CA VAL A 38 3.43 11.92 1.87
C VAL A 38 4.33 10.98 2.65
N GLY A 39 3.81 9.85 3.09
CA GLY A 39 4.59 8.88 3.83
C GLY A 39 3.81 7.61 4.12
N ILE A 40 4.48 6.66 4.74
CA ILE A 40 3.90 5.41 5.19
C ILE A 40 4.45 5.05 6.56
N VAL A 41 3.60 4.51 7.41
CA VAL A 41 3.98 4.01 8.74
C VAL A 41 3.67 2.53 8.80
N THR A 42 4.63 1.72 9.20
CA THR A 42 4.46 0.28 9.38
C THR A 42 4.52 -0.09 10.85
N GLU A 43 3.98 -1.28 11.19
CA GLU A 43 4.14 -1.84 12.53
C GLU A 43 5.61 -1.94 12.92
N ARG A 44 6.46 -2.31 11.95
CA ARG A 44 7.90 -2.41 12.17
C ARG A 44 8.52 -1.06 12.53
N ASP A 45 8.09 0.02 11.87
CA ASP A 45 8.57 1.37 12.17
C ASP A 45 8.24 1.74 13.61
N ILE A 46 7.01 1.47 14.04
CA ILE A 46 6.58 1.74 15.42
C ILE A 46 7.38 0.90 16.41
N SER A 47 7.53 -0.41 16.13
CA SER A 47 8.30 -1.31 17.00
C SER A 47 9.75 -0.85 17.16
N ARG A 48 10.38 -0.44 16.07
CA ARG A 48 11.76 0.07 16.11
C ARG A 48 11.88 1.32 16.96
N LYS A 49 10.94 2.25 16.84
CA LYS A 49 10.96 3.50 17.61
C LYS A 49 10.70 3.23 19.10
N VAL A 50 9.78 2.34 19.41
CA VAL A 50 9.53 1.93 20.81
C VAL A 50 10.78 1.28 21.40
N ALA A 51 11.44 0.39 20.67
CA ALA A 51 12.68 -0.23 21.13
C ALA A 51 13.82 0.77 21.34
N LYS A 52 13.82 1.88 20.59
CA LYS A 52 14.81 2.94 20.72
C LYS A 52 14.46 4.00 21.76
N GLY A 53 13.37 3.80 22.50
CA GLY A 53 13.00 4.69 23.60
C GLY A 53 11.82 5.60 23.36
N LEU A 54 11.07 5.43 22.27
CA LEU A 54 9.82 6.18 22.09
C LEU A 54 8.84 5.78 23.19
N LYS A 55 8.54 6.70 24.08
CA LYS A 55 7.69 6.45 25.25
C LYS A 55 6.28 6.98 25.05
N ASN A 56 6.06 7.79 24.04
CA ASN A 56 4.82 8.53 23.88
C ASN A 56 4.21 8.29 22.49
N LEU A 57 3.11 7.54 22.46
CA LEU A 57 2.35 7.29 21.24
C LEU A 57 1.54 8.52 20.79
N ASN A 58 1.61 9.63 21.50
CA ASN A 58 1.02 10.90 21.07
C ASN A 58 1.95 11.70 20.14
N ALA A 59 3.18 11.22 19.90
CA ALA A 59 4.04 11.83 18.90
C ALA A 59 3.36 11.83 17.54
N GLN A 60 3.64 12.86 16.73
CA GLN A 60 3.04 12.98 15.39
C GLN A 60 3.62 11.91 14.45
N VAL A 61 2.76 11.34 13.58
CA VAL A 61 3.19 10.30 12.65
C VAL A 61 4.26 10.79 11.70
N MET A 62 4.28 12.08 11.36
CA MET A 62 5.29 12.64 10.46
C MET A 62 6.71 12.48 10.98
N ARG A 63 6.89 12.25 12.29
CA ARG A 63 8.22 12.08 12.90
C ARG A 63 8.76 10.67 12.72
N ILE A 64 7.91 9.71 12.43
CA ILE A 64 8.33 8.30 12.30
C ILE A 64 8.04 7.70 10.92
N MET A 65 7.25 8.36 10.09
CA MET A 65 6.88 7.83 8.77
C MET A 65 8.09 7.75 7.84
N ALA A 66 8.08 6.75 6.98
CA ALA A 66 9.00 6.68 5.85
C ALA A 66 8.46 7.58 4.73
N ARG A 67 9.34 8.38 4.14
CA ARG A 67 8.96 9.35 3.10
C ARG A 67 9.19 8.82 1.68
N ASN A 68 9.95 7.74 1.54
CA ASN A 68 10.24 7.12 0.24
C ASN A 68 9.11 6.18 -0.12
N LEU A 69 8.04 6.72 -0.69
CA LEU A 69 6.89 5.94 -1.12
C LEU A 69 7.13 5.33 -2.49
N ILE A 70 6.83 4.04 -2.60
CA ILE A 70 6.70 3.38 -3.89
C ILE A 70 5.23 3.47 -4.25
N VAL A 71 4.93 4.14 -5.35
CA VAL A 71 3.55 4.36 -5.80
C VAL A 71 3.34 3.81 -7.20
N ALA A 72 2.10 3.52 -7.54
CA ALA A 72 1.67 3.16 -8.88
C ALA A 72 0.65 4.19 -9.36
N SER A 73 0.38 4.20 -10.65
CA SER A 73 -0.73 4.96 -11.21
C SER A 73 -1.83 4.01 -11.67
N PRO A 74 -3.04 4.52 -12.01
CA PRO A 74 -4.07 3.67 -12.60
C PRO A 74 -3.63 2.97 -13.88
N ASP A 75 -2.65 3.54 -14.60
CA ASP A 75 -2.12 2.97 -15.85
C ASP A 75 -1.02 1.93 -15.64
N THR A 76 -0.51 1.79 -14.41
CA THR A 76 0.48 0.76 -14.09
C THR A 76 -0.14 -0.61 -14.36
N THR A 77 0.59 -1.47 -15.08
CA THR A 77 0.10 -2.82 -15.36
C THR A 77 0.21 -3.72 -14.12
N ILE A 78 -0.57 -4.79 -14.11
CA ILE A 78 -0.50 -5.78 -13.04
C ILE A 78 0.91 -6.36 -12.93
N GLN A 79 1.54 -6.66 -14.07
CA GLN A 79 2.91 -7.17 -14.10
C GLN A 79 3.90 -6.18 -13.48
N ALA A 80 3.79 -4.90 -13.83
CA ALA A 80 4.65 -3.86 -13.28
C ALA A 80 4.45 -3.71 -11.77
N ALA A 81 3.21 -3.82 -11.28
CA ALA A 81 2.91 -3.78 -9.85
C ALA A 81 3.58 -4.93 -9.11
N PHE A 82 3.50 -6.16 -9.63
CA PHE A 82 4.23 -7.30 -9.07
C PHE A 82 5.72 -7.04 -9.02
N GLY A 83 6.29 -6.48 -10.10
CA GLY A 83 7.71 -6.15 -10.18
C GLY A 83 8.13 -5.17 -9.09
N LEU A 84 7.33 -4.14 -8.84
CA LEU A 84 7.60 -3.17 -7.77
C LEU A 84 7.57 -3.85 -6.39
N MET A 85 6.62 -4.74 -6.17
CA MET A 85 6.52 -5.47 -4.90
C MET A 85 7.74 -6.34 -4.65
N LEU A 86 8.21 -7.06 -5.68
CA LEU A 86 9.39 -7.91 -5.58
C LEU A 86 10.66 -7.08 -5.39
N GLU A 87 10.82 -6.02 -6.17
CA GLU A 87 12.01 -5.18 -6.13
C GLU A 87 12.19 -4.52 -4.75
N HIS A 88 11.10 -4.06 -4.16
CA HIS A 88 11.15 -3.30 -2.91
C HIS A 88 10.76 -4.12 -1.67
N GLY A 89 10.42 -5.39 -1.83
CA GLY A 89 10.03 -6.25 -0.70
C GLY A 89 8.77 -5.78 -0.01
N ILE A 90 7.81 -5.25 -0.75
CA ILE A 90 6.55 -4.70 -0.24
C ILE A 90 5.37 -5.48 -0.79
N ARG A 91 4.25 -5.44 -0.08
CA ARG A 91 3.03 -6.17 -0.44
C ARG A 91 1.83 -5.26 -0.67
N ARG A 92 2.03 -3.95 -0.58
CA ARG A 92 0.99 -2.94 -0.75
C ARG A 92 1.58 -1.76 -1.48
N ILE A 93 0.85 -1.25 -2.45
CA ILE A 93 1.30 -0.09 -3.24
C ILE A 93 0.16 0.91 -3.30
N PRO A 94 0.36 2.16 -2.84
CA PRO A 94 -0.60 3.23 -3.06
C PRO A 94 -0.72 3.53 -4.55
N VAL A 95 -1.95 3.71 -5.00
CA VAL A 95 -2.23 4.12 -6.38
C VAL A 95 -2.57 5.60 -6.37
N VAL A 96 -1.83 6.36 -7.15
CA VAL A 96 -1.91 7.83 -7.18
C VAL A 96 -2.29 8.28 -8.59
N ASP A 97 -3.23 9.20 -8.67
CA ASP A 97 -3.67 9.81 -9.92
C ASP A 97 -3.70 11.33 -9.73
N ASN A 98 -2.98 12.06 -10.61
CA ASN A 98 -2.85 13.51 -10.51
C ASN A 98 -2.42 13.99 -9.11
N GLY A 99 -1.47 13.27 -8.51
CA GLY A 99 -0.95 13.60 -7.19
C GLY A 99 -1.85 13.23 -6.03
N LYS A 100 -3.00 12.61 -6.27
CA LYS A 100 -3.97 12.24 -5.24
C LYS A 100 -4.03 10.73 -5.06
N LEU A 101 -4.13 10.29 -3.82
CA LEU A 101 -4.33 8.88 -3.51
C LEU A 101 -5.73 8.46 -3.95
N VAL A 102 -5.81 7.47 -4.84
CA VAL A 102 -7.09 6.95 -5.36
C VAL A 102 -7.37 5.51 -4.93
N GLY A 103 -6.39 4.81 -4.40
CA GLY A 103 -6.58 3.45 -3.93
C GLY A 103 -5.30 2.84 -3.43
N VAL A 104 -5.40 1.58 -3.02
CA VAL A 104 -4.25 0.74 -2.65
C VAL A 104 -4.43 -0.61 -3.32
N VAL A 105 -3.37 -1.12 -3.92
CA VAL A 105 -3.35 -2.47 -4.45
C VAL A 105 -2.44 -3.32 -3.56
N THR A 106 -2.90 -4.54 -3.26
CA THR A 106 -2.13 -5.49 -2.46
C THR A 106 -1.66 -6.65 -3.33
N GLU A 107 -0.61 -7.34 -2.88
CA GLU A 107 -0.17 -8.60 -3.51
C GLU A 107 -1.34 -9.57 -3.62
N ARG A 108 -2.17 -9.64 -2.58
CA ARG A 108 -3.34 -10.52 -2.56
C ARG A 108 -4.36 -10.15 -3.64
N ASP A 109 -4.61 -8.86 -3.85
CA ASP A 109 -5.48 -8.39 -4.94
C ASP A 109 -4.95 -8.89 -6.29
N LEU A 110 -3.64 -8.73 -6.54
CA LEU A 110 -3.03 -9.13 -7.81
C LEU A 110 -3.12 -10.64 -8.02
N LEU A 111 -2.81 -11.42 -6.99
CA LEU A 111 -2.90 -12.88 -7.05
C LEU A 111 -4.34 -13.34 -7.30
N HIS A 112 -5.31 -12.68 -6.66
CA HIS A 112 -6.72 -13.00 -6.86
C HIS A 112 -7.14 -12.78 -8.31
N TRP A 113 -6.74 -11.67 -8.92
CA TRP A 113 -7.07 -11.39 -10.32
C TRP A 113 -6.44 -12.39 -11.26
N VAL A 114 -5.21 -12.82 -11.02
CA VAL A 114 -4.53 -13.84 -11.82
C VAL A 114 -5.23 -15.20 -11.67
N LEU A 115 -5.58 -15.59 -10.44
CA LEU A 115 -6.22 -16.88 -10.18
C LEU A 115 -7.62 -17.02 -10.78
N GLN A 116 -8.34 -15.92 -10.98
CA GLN A 116 -9.65 -15.95 -11.61
C GLN A 116 -9.60 -16.43 -13.07
N VAL A 117 -8.43 -16.42 -13.68
CA VAL A 117 -8.28 -16.67 -15.11
C VAL A 117 -7.76 -18.05 -15.42
N SER A 118 -7.04 -18.71 -14.50
CA SER A 118 -6.43 -20.00 -14.80
C SER A 118 -6.15 -20.86 -13.59
N TYR A 119 -6.45 -22.16 -13.75
CA TYR A 119 -6.03 -23.22 -12.85
C TYR A 119 -5.02 -24.15 -13.54
N GLU A 120 -4.44 -23.76 -14.67
CA GLU A 120 -3.58 -24.63 -15.44
C GLU A 120 -2.12 -24.52 -15.01
N PRO A 121 -1.35 -25.65 -15.07
CA PRO A 121 0.06 -25.64 -14.64
C PRO A 121 0.99 -24.82 -15.52
N ASN A 122 0.59 -24.57 -16.77
CA ASN A 122 1.33 -23.70 -17.69
C ASN A 122 0.72 -22.30 -17.68
N ILE A 123 1.52 -21.27 -17.89
CA ILE A 123 1.01 -19.90 -17.99
C ILE A 123 0.24 -19.76 -19.31
N PRO A 124 -1.10 -19.74 -19.30
CA PRO A 124 -1.87 -19.59 -20.52
C PRO A 124 -1.82 -18.15 -21.04
N PRO A 125 -2.11 -17.94 -22.34
CA PRO A 125 -2.13 -16.61 -22.95
C PRO A 125 -3.03 -15.60 -22.20
N GLU A 126 -4.11 -16.07 -21.58
CA GLU A 126 -5.04 -15.24 -20.83
C GLU A 126 -4.36 -14.56 -19.64
N ILE A 127 -3.43 -15.25 -18.97
CA ILE A 127 -2.67 -14.65 -17.86
C ILE A 127 -1.75 -13.54 -18.39
N ILE A 128 -1.12 -13.75 -19.53
CA ILE A 128 -0.26 -12.75 -20.15
C ILE A 128 -1.06 -11.47 -20.42
N LYS A 129 -2.27 -11.62 -20.95
CA LYS A 129 -3.16 -10.49 -21.19
C LYS A 129 -3.54 -9.76 -19.89
N ILE A 130 -3.81 -10.51 -18.83
CA ILE A 130 -4.14 -9.93 -17.51
C ILE A 130 -2.95 -9.18 -16.93
N LEU A 131 -1.75 -9.75 -17.01
CA LEU A 131 -0.54 -9.11 -16.52
C LEU A 131 -0.26 -7.79 -17.22
N ALA A 132 -0.69 -7.65 -18.49
CA ALA A 132 -0.54 -6.41 -19.25
C ALA A 132 -1.65 -5.39 -18.99
N ARG A 133 -2.71 -5.75 -18.25
CA ARG A 133 -3.81 -4.82 -17.95
C ARG A 133 -3.36 -3.77 -16.94
N PRO A 134 -3.79 -2.52 -17.10
CA PRO A 134 -3.58 -1.50 -16.09
C PRO A 134 -4.46 -1.78 -14.86
N LEU A 135 -4.04 -1.30 -13.70
CA LEU A 135 -4.76 -1.49 -12.44
C LEU A 135 -6.19 -0.93 -12.51
N SER A 136 -6.41 0.14 -13.24
CA SER A 136 -7.72 0.77 -13.39
C SER A 136 -8.77 -0.14 -14.02
N SER A 137 -8.37 -1.14 -14.82
CA SER A 137 -9.30 -2.08 -15.46
C SER A 137 -9.89 -3.10 -14.47
N LYS A 138 -9.41 -3.13 -13.22
CA LYS A 138 -9.78 -4.10 -12.19
C LYS A 138 -10.41 -3.46 -10.96
N SER A 139 -10.86 -2.24 -11.08
CA SER A 139 -11.54 -1.54 -10.00
C SER A 139 -12.86 -2.18 -9.62
#